data_14996664b6981f91e16fe00274d67791
#
_entry.id   14996664b6981f91e16fe00274d67791
#
_cell.length_a   1.000
_cell.length_b   1.000
_cell.length_c   1.000
_cell.angle_alpha   90.00
_cell.angle_beta   90.00
_cell.angle_gamma   90.00
#
_symmetry.space_group_name_H-M   'P 1'
#
loop_
_entity.id
_entity.type
_entity.pdbx_description
1 polymer ?
#
loop_
_entity_poly.entity_id
_entity_poly.type
_entity_poly.pdbx_seq_one_letter_code
_entity_poly.pdbx_strand_id
1 'polypeptide(L)'
;MIQDQAALEPEAAASALAGNEFIFDVQGHFVNPTGAWTRDVPEGARPLSFVDTEGCAAADEPGLAYLRCVGRDEFIKDIFLDSDTDLTVLSFVPSTREGEPLTIEEATATAALVEKMAGTHRLYLHGRVNPNQPGDVEDMERLAKHFKIAAWKTYTQWGPNGAGFFMDDAPGLRMIEEARRLGVRNIAIHKGLPFGPQSYEHSTCVDIGRVAKRYPDVNFLIYHSGFVTGKGEGAYDPKRTDGIDALITSLRDNGIGKGGNVYAELGST
;
A
#
# COMPACT_ATOMS: atom_id res chain seq x y z
N MET A 1 9.86 -0.76 21.93
CA MET A 1 8.94 0.38 22.09
C MET A 1 9.78 1.63 21.94
N ILE A 2 9.50 2.43 20.96
CA ILE A 2 10.04 3.79 20.88
C ILE A 2 9.57 4.50 22.14
N GLN A 3 10.50 5.02 22.92
CA GLN A 3 10.17 5.73 24.16
C GLN A 3 9.41 7.00 23.79
N ASP A 4 8.39 7.36 24.57
CA ASP A 4 7.59 8.57 24.31
C ASP A 4 8.47 9.84 24.21
N GLN A 5 9.66 9.84 24.83
CA GLN A 5 10.66 10.89 24.71
C GLN A 5 11.28 11.02 23.31
N ALA A 6 11.45 9.91 22.59
CA ALA A 6 12.00 9.96 21.24
C ALA A 6 11.09 10.68 20.23
N ALA A 7 9.79 10.75 20.52
CA ALA A 7 8.84 11.50 19.71
C ALA A 7 8.91 13.04 19.95
N LEU A 8 9.56 13.48 21.02
CA LEU A 8 9.58 14.89 21.44
C LEU A 8 10.97 15.52 21.42
N GLU A 9 12.03 14.71 21.53
CA GLU A 9 13.40 15.18 21.69
C GLU A 9 14.32 14.59 20.60
N PRO A 10 14.96 15.44 19.75
CA PRO A 10 15.82 14.96 18.63
C PRO A 10 16.97 14.08 19.07
N GLU A 11 17.58 14.34 20.24
CA GLU A 11 18.70 13.53 20.77
C GLU A 11 18.23 12.15 21.23
N ALA A 12 17.04 12.06 21.83
CA ALA A 12 16.41 10.80 22.20
C ALA A 12 15.98 10.01 20.96
N ALA A 13 15.49 10.68 19.91
CA ALA A 13 15.20 10.08 18.61
C ALA A 13 16.47 9.54 17.96
N ALA A 14 17.54 10.32 17.89
CA ALA A 14 18.83 9.88 17.34
C ALA A 14 19.41 8.69 18.10
N SER A 15 19.27 8.66 19.42
CA SER A 15 19.69 7.53 20.25
C SER A 15 18.83 6.29 20.05
N ALA A 16 17.52 6.45 19.89
CA ALA A 16 16.58 5.36 19.62
C ALA A 16 16.77 4.75 18.23
N LEU A 17 17.25 5.55 17.27
CA LEU A 17 17.50 5.16 15.87
C LEU A 17 18.97 4.89 15.57
N ALA A 18 19.82 4.72 16.60
CA ALA A 18 21.26 4.55 16.44
C ALA A 18 21.70 3.15 15.95
N GLY A 19 20.81 2.32 15.49
CA GLY A 19 21.04 0.96 15.02
C GLY A 19 20.58 -0.09 16.03
N ASN A 20 20.30 -1.28 15.52
CA ASN A 20 19.70 -2.44 16.20
C ASN A 20 18.17 -2.35 16.39
N GLU A 21 17.50 -1.40 15.78
CA GLU A 21 16.04 -1.43 15.67
C GLU A 21 15.62 -2.49 14.66
N PHE A 22 14.49 -3.14 14.97
CA PHE A 22 13.84 -4.01 14.01
C PHE A 22 13.00 -3.14 13.05
N ILE A 23 13.38 -3.14 11.77
CA ILE A 23 12.73 -2.32 10.74
C ILE A 23 11.81 -3.21 9.89
N PHE A 24 10.52 -2.94 9.98
CA PHE A 24 9.52 -3.58 9.13
C PHE A 24 8.85 -2.54 8.22
N ASP A 25 9.30 -2.48 6.97
CA ASP A 25 8.64 -1.68 5.94
C ASP A 25 7.36 -2.38 5.48
N VAL A 26 6.23 -1.73 5.69
CA VAL A 26 4.91 -2.31 5.38
C VAL A 26 4.41 -1.98 3.98
N GLN A 27 5.17 -1.21 3.17
CA GLN A 27 4.73 -0.78 1.84
C GLN A 27 5.87 -0.64 0.82
N GLY A 28 6.45 -1.73 0.38
CA GLY A 28 7.35 -1.75 -0.77
C GLY A 28 6.62 -1.97 -2.09
N HIS A 29 7.16 -1.45 -3.19
CA HIS A 29 6.65 -1.63 -4.54
C HIS A 29 7.78 -1.84 -5.55
N PHE A 30 7.54 -2.68 -6.54
CA PHE A 30 8.27 -2.67 -7.81
C PHE A 30 7.33 -3.08 -8.94
N VAL A 31 7.76 -2.90 -10.18
CA VAL A 31 7.03 -3.33 -11.38
C VAL A 31 7.91 -4.21 -12.25
N ASN A 32 7.30 -5.06 -13.09
CA ASN A 32 8.04 -5.72 -14.15
C ASN A 32 8.24 -4.74 -15.32
N PRO A 33 9.48 -4.25 -15.57
CA PRO A 33 9.75 -3.22 -16.59
C PRO A 33 9.54 -3.72 -18.02
N THR A 34 9.38 -5.03 -18.22
CA THR A 34 9.13 -5.68 -19.52
C THR A 34 7.79 -6.43 -19.54
N GLY A 35 6.95 -6.22 -18.53
CA GLY A 35 5.64 -6.84 -18.40
C GLY A 35 4.67 -6.47 -19.53
N ALA A 36 3.61 -7.26 -19.69
CA ALA A 36 2.62 -7.05 -20.74
C ALA A 36 1.97 -5.64 -20.67
N TRP A 37 1.83 -5.08 -19.50
CA TRP A 37 1.27 -3.75 -19.26
C TRP A 37 2.01 -2.61 -19.99
N THR A 38 3.30 -2.80 -20.30
CA THR A 38 4.09 -1.77 -21.01
C THR A 38 3.69 -1.61 -22.47
N ARG A 39 2.99 -2.58 -23.03
CA ARG A 39 2.50 -2.54 -24.42
C ARG A 39 1.37 -1.54 -24.62
N ASP A 40 0.61 -1.27 -23.56
CA ASP A 40 -0.54 -0.37 -23.57
C ASP A 40 -0.17 1.06 -23.11
N VAL A 41 1.11 1.29 -22.81
CA VAL A 41 1.61 2.63 -22.47
C VAL A 41 1.63 3.50 -23.72
N PRO A 42 0.92 4.63 -23.76
CA PRO A 42 0.92 5.52 -24.90
C PRO A 42 2.33 6.01 -25.25
N GLU A 43 2.60 6.20 -26.55
CA GLU A 43 3.86 6.76 -27.00
C GLU A 43 4.13 8.13 -26.34
N GLY A 44 5.33 8.28 -25.80
CA GLY A 44 5.73 9.49 -25.07
C GLY A 44 5.24 9.59 -23.62
N ALA A 45 4.37 8.68 -23.16
CA ALA A 45 4.00 8.63 -21.75
C ALA A 45 5.15 8.03 -20.90
N ARG A 46 5.30 8.57 -19.70
CA ARG A 46 6.32 8.13 -18.72
C ARG A 46 5.64 7.72 -17.41
N PRO A 47 5.06 6.50 -17.34
CA PRO A 47 4.48 6.00 -16.10
C PRO A 47 5.52 5.93 -14.98
N LEU A 48 5.11 6.18 -13.73
CA LEU A 48 6.00 6.19 -12.56
C LEU A 48 7.15 7.22 -12.62
N SER A 49 7.06 8.25 -13.47
CA SER A 49 8.09 9.30 -13.60
C SER A 49 8.24 10.19 -12.36
N PHE A 50 7.38 10.04 -11.36
CA PHE A 50 7.49 10.68 -10.06
C PHE A 50 8.48 9.98 -9.12
N VAL A 51 8.90 8.75 -9.44
CA VAL A 51 9.91 8.03 -8.68
C VAL A 51 11.28 8.56 -9.06
N ASP A 52 12.11 8.83 -8.06
CA ASP A 52 13.50 9.21 -8.27
C ASP A 52 14.27 8.04 -8.89
N THR A 53 14.93 8.32 -10.01
CA THR A 53 15.77 7.33 -10.72
C THR A 53 17.22 7.79 -10.82
N GLU A 54 17.63 8.82 -10.04
CA GLU A 54 19.00 9.30 -10.00
C GLU A 54 19.97 8.16 -9.64
N GLY A 55 21.07 8.10 -10.36
CA GLY A 55 22.05 7.03 -10.21
C GLY A 55 21.72 5.71 -10.92
N CYS A 56 20.49 5.53 -11.38
CA CYS A 56 20.07 4.35 -12.15
C CYS A 56 19.80 4.66 -13.63
N ALA A 57 19.06 5.73 -13.93
CA ALA A 57 18.74 6.14 -15.29
C ALA A 57 19.04 7.61 -15.53
N ALA A 58 19.43 7.96 -16.77
CA ALA A 58 19.52 9.35 -17.17
C ALA A 58 18.12 9.99 -17.26
N ALA A 59 18.01 11.27 -16.87
CA ALA A 59 16.72 11.99 -16.89
C ALA A 59 16.07 12.04 -18.29
N ASP A 60 16.88 11.98 -19.35
CA ASP A 60 16.49 12.03 -20.77
C ASP A 60 16.50 10.64 -21.43
N GLU A 61 16.61 9.55 -20.67
CA GLU A 61 16.63 8.21 -21.22
C GLU A 61 15.37 7.93 -22.04
N PRO A 62 15.50 7.45 -23.29
CA PRO A 62 14.36 7.32 -24.20
C PRO A 62 13.43 6.17 -23.82
N GLY A 63 12.15 6.34 -24.15
CA GLY A 63 11.12 5.32 -23.98
C GLY A 63 10.90 4.90 -22.54
N LEU A 64 10.76 3.60 -22.31
CA LEU A 64 10.46 3.00 -21.00
C LEU A 64 11.69 2.34 -20.34
N ALA A 65 12.89 2.55 -20.86
CA ALA A 65 14.09 1.88 -20.35
C ALA A 65 14.39 2.24 -18.88
N TYR A 66 14.03 3.45 -18.43
CA TYR A 66 14.14 3.89 -17.03
C TYR A 66 13.32 3.03 -16.05
N LEU A 67 12.30 2.28 -16.51
CA LEU A 67 11.50 1.41 -15.64
C LEU A 67 12.32 0.29 -14.97
N ARG A 68 13.52 -0.01 -15.46
CA ARG A 68 14.43 -0.92 -14.76
C ARG A 68 14.76 -0.43 -13.35
N CYS A 69 14.80 0.87 -13.14
CA CYS A 69 15.10 1.52 -11.86
C CYS A 69 13.99 1.34 -10.81
N VAL A 70 12.80 1.00 -11.24
CA VAL A 70 11.67 0.62 -10.38
C VAL A 70 11.33 -0.86 -10.53
N GLY A 71 12.29 -1.66 -10.98
CA GLY A 71 12.19 -3.09 -11.20
C GLY A 71 12.63 -3.92 -9.99
N ARG A 72 12.50 -5.24 -10.12
CA ARG A 72 12.82 -6.21 -9.07
C ARG A 72 14.25 -6.09 -8.52
N ASP A 73 15.24 -5.92 -9.40
CA ASP A 73 16.63 -6.03 -9.00
C ASP A 73 17.06 -4.79 -8.18
N GLU A 74 16.59 -3.59 -8.56
CA GLU A 74 16.77 -2.39 -7.75
C GLU A 74 15.97 -2.47 -6.44
N PHE A 75 14.75 -2.98 -6.46
CA PHE A 75 13.98 -3.21 -5.25
C PHE A 75 14.72 -4.11 -4.25
N ILE A 76 15.29 -5.22 -4.72
CA ILE A 76 16.06 -6.12 -3.84
C ILE A 76 17.31 -5.42 -3.31
N LYS A 77 18.01 -4.68 -4.17
CA LYS A 77 19.21 -3.93 -3.81
C LYS A 77 18.89 -2.89 -2.73
N ASP A 78 17.92 -2.01 -2.99
CA ASP A 78 17.62 -0.86 -2.12
C ASP A 78 17.05 -1.31 -0.77
N ILE A 79 16.15 -2.32 -0.76
CA ILE A 79 15.46 -2.75 0.45
C ILE A 79 16.30 -3.73 1.29
N PHE A 80 17.06 -4.62 0.67
CA PHE A 80 17.69 -5.74 1.40
C PHE A 80 19.21 -5.72 1.41
N LEU A 81 19.86 -4.97 0.53
CA LEU A 81 21.33 -4.93 0.43
C LEU A 81 21.89 -3.57 0.87
N ASP A 82 21.22 -2.48 0.56
CA ASP A 82 21.69 -1.11 0.80
C ASP A 82 20.95 -0.44 1.98
N SER A 83 20.03 -1.13 2.66
CA SER A 83 19.32 -0.64 3.84
C SER A 83 19.34 -1.63 4.99
N ASP A 84 19.02 -1.16 6.19
CA ASP A 84 18.88 -1.96 7.41
C ASP A 84 17.47 -2.56 7.59
N THR A 85 16.66 -2.60 6.52
CA THR A 85 15.30 -3.15 6.57
C THR A 85 15.33 -4.65 6.86
N ASP A 86 14.73 -5.08 7.97
CA ASP A 86 14.64 -6.49 8.36
C ASP A 86 13.58 -7.25 7.57
N LEU A 87 12.38 -6.69 7.49
CA LEU A 87 11.24 -7.23 6.77
C LEU A 87 10.59 -6.17 5.90
N THR A 88 10.03 -6.60 4.77
CA THR A 88 9.16 -5.71 3.98
C THR A 88 7.93 -6.43 3.46
N VAL A 89 6.91 -5.67 3.14
CA VAL A 89 5.71 -6.14 2.43
C VAL A 89 5.76 -5.63 1.00
N LEU A 90 5.74 -6.54 0.03
CA LEU A 90 5.56 -6.21 -1.37
C LEU A 90 4.08 -6.01 -1.66
N SER A 91 3.74 -4.78 -1.97
CA SER A 91 2.38 -4.33 -2.27
C SER A 91 2.22 -4.11 -3.77
N PHE A 92 0.97 -4.16 -4.25
CA PHE A 92 0.65 -4.01 -5.66
C PHE A 92 0.05 -2.63 -5.94
N VAL A 93 0.33 -2.08 -7.10
CA VAL A 93 -0.34 -0.88 -7.62
C VAL A 93 -1.68 -1.26 -8.24
N PRO A 94 -2.64 -0.31 -8.35
CA PRO A 94 -3.93 -0.60 -8.94
C PRO A 94 -3.79 -0.82 -10.46
N SER A 95 -4.50 -1.79 -10.98
CA SER A 95 -4.47 -2.14 -12.41
C SER A 95 -5.70 -2.92 -12.82
N THR A 96 -5.95 -3.01 -14.12
CA THR A 96 -6.83 -4.03 -14.66
C THR A 96 -6.18 -5.42 -14.51
N ARG A 97 -6.96 -6.48 -14.64
CA ARG A 97 -6.45 -7.86 -14.54
C ARG A 97 -5.45 -8.20 -15.64
N GLU A 98 -5.67 -7.65 -16.83
CA GLU A 98 -4.83 -7.87 -18.02
C GLU A 98 -3.58 -7.01 -18.05
N GLY A 99 -3.63 -5.87 -17.33
CA GLY A 99 -2.55 -4.87 -17.31
C GLY A 99 -1.80 -4.81 -15.99
N GLU A 100 -1.62 -5.92 -15.28
CA GLU A 100 -0.88 -5.93 -14.01
C GLU A 100 0.60 -5.57 -14.21
N PRO A 101 1.08 -4.49 -13.58
CA PRO A 101 2.51 -4.14 -13.63
C PRO A 101 3.40 -5.14 -12.90
N LEU A 102 2.83 -5.91 -11.98
CA LEU A 102 3.47 -6.99 -11.26
C LEU A 102 2.43 -8.08 -11.01
N THR A 103 2.72 -9.31 -11.41
CA THR A 103 1.86 -10.46 -11.13
C THR A 103 2.18 -11.08 -9.77
N ILE A 104 1.22 -11.81 -9.20
CA ILE A 104 1.45 -12.52 -7.92
C ILE A 104 2.51 -13.62 -8.07
N GLU A 105 2.63 -14.22 -9.24
CA GLU A 105 3.63 -15.23 -9.57
C GLU A 105 5.05 -14.63 -9.55
N GLU A 106 5.24 -13.45 -10.16
CA GLU A 106 6.52 -12.71 -10.13
C GLU A 106 6.87 -12.26 -8.72
N ALA A 107 5.91 -11.76 -7.97
CA ALA A 107 6.09 -11.38 -6.57
C ALA A 107 6.49 -12.59 -5.71
N THR A 108 5.87 -13.75 -5.93
CA THR A 108 6.20 -15.01 -5.23
C THR A 108 7.60 -15.49 -5.58
N ALA A 109 7.99 -15.42 -6.84
CA ALA A 109 9.34 -15.76 -7.28
C ALA A 109 10.39 -14.83 -6.64
N THR A 110 10.07 -13.54 -6.49
CA THR A 110 10.93 -12.57 -5.81
C THR A 110 11.05 -12.88 -4.32
N ALA A 111 9.95 -13.22 -3.63
CA ALA A 111 9.99 -13.62 -2.23
C ALA A 111 10.86 -14.87 -2.01
N ALA A 112 10.75 -15.86 -2.90
CA ALA A 112 11.59 -17.06 -2.86
C ALA A 112 13.08 -16.75 -3.11
N LEU A 113 13.38 -15.79 -3.98
CA LEU A 113 14.76 -15.33 -4.22
C LEU A 113 15.33 -14.66 -2.97
N VAL A 114 14.59 -13.72 -2.35
CA VAL A 114 15.00 -13.05 -1.11
C VAL A 114 15.20 -14.05 0.01
N GLU A 115 14.29 -15.02 0.19
CA GLU A 115 14.44 -16.09 1.20
C GLU A 115 15.69 -16.93 0.96
N LYS A 116 15.99 -17.25 -0.28
CA LYS A 116 17.22 -17.98 -0.64
C LYS A 116 18.49 -17.19 -0.34
N MET A 117 18.48 -15.88 -0.58
CA MET A 117 19.62 -14.99 -0.31
C MET A 117 19.84 -14.77 1.18
N ALA A 118 18.77 -14.55 1.92
CA ALA A 118 18.82 -14.21 3.34
C ALA A 118 18.85 -15.43 4.29
N GLY A 119 18.51 -16.63 3.78
CA GLY A 119 18.34 -17.83 4.61
C GLY A 119 17.10 -17.82 5.50
N THR A 120 16.25 -16.80 5.39
CA THR A 120 15.04 -16.63 6.18
C THR A 120 14.01 -15.83 5.39
N HIS A 121 12.73 -15.95 5.79
CA HIS A 121 11.62 -15.25 5.14
C HIS A 121 11.59 -13.77 5.54
N ARG A 122 11.85 -12.87 4.59
CA ARG A 122 11.93 -11.42 4.81
C ARG A 122 10.95 -10.62 3.96
N LEU A 123 10.36 -11.20 2.90
CA LEU A 123 9.45 -10.53 1.99
C LEU A 123 8.05 -11.13 2.08
N TYR A 124 7.10 -10.35 2.59
CA TYR A 124 5.69 -10.71 2.69
C TYR A 124 4.93 -10.17 1.49
N LEU A 125 3.83 -10.82 1.11
CA LEU A 125 3.06 -10.46 -0.08
C LEU A 125 1.65 -10.01 0.27
N HIS A 126 1.18 -8.97 -0.42
CA HIS A 126 -0.24 -8.68 -0.51
C HIS A 126 -0.91 -9.49 -1.63
N GLY A 127 -2.22 -9.69 -1.51
CA GLY A 127 -3.09 -10.07 -2.62
C GLY A 127 -3.79 -8.82 -3.15
N ARG A 128 -3.59 -8.49 -4.42
CA ARG A 128 -4.30 -7.35 -5.04
C ARG A 128 -5.78 -7.70 -5.23
N VAL A 129 -6.66 -6.84 -4.76
CA VAL A 129 -8.11 -6.97 -4.96
C VAL A 129 -8.71 -5.58 -5.19
N ASN A 130 -9.42 -5.42 -6.27
CA ASN A 130 -10.26 -4.25 -6.48
C ASN A 130 -11.73 -4.70 -6.59
N PRO A 131 -12.52 -4.59 -5.51
CA PRO A 131 -13.82 -5.24 -5.40
C PRO A 131 -14.89 -4.68 -6.35
N ASN A 132 -14.66 -3.54 -6.98
CA ASN A 132 -15.50 -3.01 -8.05
C ASN A 132 -15.07 -3.45 -9.45
N GLN A 133 -13.97 -4.23 -9.56
CA GLN A 133 -13.56 -4.88 -10.79
C GLN A 133 -14.13 -6.31 -10.83
N PRO A 134 -14.85 -6.70 -11.92
CA PRO A 134 -15.39 -8.04 -12.06
C PRO A 134 -14.32 -9.12 -11.92
N GLY A 135 -14.59 -10.13 -11.11
CA GLY A 135 -13.71 -11.30 -10.94
C GLY A 135 -12.64 -11.15 -9.85
N ASP A 136 -12.35 -9.95 -9.33
CA ASP A 136 -11.29 -9.76 -8.33
C ASP A 136 -11.64 -10.39 -6.96
N VAL A 137 -12.87 -10.21 -6.50
CA VAL A 137 -13.32 -10.82 -5.23
C VAL A 137 -13.40 -12.35 -5.37
N GLU A 138 -13.87 -12.83 -6.50
CA GLU A 138 -13.97 -14.25 -6.81
C GLU A 138 -12.58 -14.92 -6.89
N ASP A 139 -11.54 -14.19 -7.30
CA ASP A 139 -10.17 -14.70 -7.39
C ASP A 139 -9.45 -14.76 -6.03
N MET A 140 -9.95 -14.09 -4.99
CA MET A 140 -9.34 -14.11 -3.65
C MET A 140 -9.13 -15.52 -3.13
N GLU A 141 -10.05 -16.45 -3.41
CA GLU A 141 -9.90 -17.86 -2.98
C GLU A 141 -8.69 -18.53 -3.65
N ARG A 142 -8.49 -18.33 -4.95
CA ARG A 142 -7.30 -18.83 -5.66
C ARG A 142 -6.03 -18.25 -5.06
N LEU A 143 -6.00 -16.93 -4.83
CA LEU A 143 -4.85 -16.25 -4.24
C LEU A 143 -4.52 -16.80 -2.85
N ALA A 144 -5.49 -16.89 -1.96
CA ALA A 144 -5.29 -17.41 -0.60
C ALA A 144 -4.86 -18.88 -0.57
N LYS A 145 -5.34 -19.68 -1.54
CA LYS A 145 -5.05 -21.13 -1.60
C LYS A 145 -3.66 -21.44 -2.14
N HIS A 146 -3.18 -20.64 -3.09
CA HIS A 146 -1.95 -20.97 -3.83
C HIS A 146 -0.76 -20.09 -3.46
N PHE A 147 -0.99 -18.97 -2.79
CA PHE A 147 0.06 -18.01 -2.42
C PHE A 147 0.00 -17.67 -0.93
N LYS A 148 1.13 -17.31 -0.35
CA LYS A 148 1.24 -16.90 1.06
C LYS A 148 0.85 -15.42 1.17
N ILE A 149 -0.45 -15.12 1.16
CA ILE A 149 -0.96 -13.76 1.27
C ILE A 149 -0.98 -13.32 2.73
N ALA A 150 -0.26 -12.25 3.08
CA ALA A 150 -0.22 -11.68 4.42
C ALA A 150 -1.36 -10.67 4.67
N ALA A 151 -1.76 -9.94 3.64
CA ALA A 151 -2.88 -9.01 3.66
C ALA A 151 -3.47 -8.84 2.25
N TRP A 152 -4.70 -8.37 2.18
CA TRP A 152 -5.33 -7.94 0.94
C TRP A 152 -5.01 -6.47 0.68
N LYS A 153 -4.70 -6.11 -0.56
CA LYS A 153 -4.44 -4.73 -0.97
C LYS A 153 -5.54 -4.22 -1.89
N THR A 154 -6.08 -3.05 -1.55
CA THR A 154 -7.08 -2.38 -2.38
C THR A 154 -6.85 -0.87 -2.48
N TYR A 155 -7.42 -0.28 -3.52
CA TYR A 155 -7.38 1.15 -3.81
C TYR A 155 -8.81 1.66 -3.98
N THR A 156 -9.36 2.30 -2.96
CA THR A 156 -10.77 2.71 -2.96
C THR A 156 -11.09 3.81 -3.98
N GLN A 157 -10.11 4.61 -4.36
CA GLN A 157 -10.26 5.66 -5.37
C GLN A 157 -10.19 5.15 -6.81
N TRP A 158 -9.74 3.91 -7.03
CA TRP A 158 -9.51 3.33 -8.35
C TRP A 158 -10.59 2.30 -8.70
N GLY A 159 -10.90 2.22 -9.99
CA GLY A 159 -11.77 1.19 -10.53
C GLY A 159 -12.00 1.37 -12.03
N PRO A 160 -12.66 0.41 -12.68
CA PRO A 160 -13.05 0.52 -14.07
C PRO A 160 -13.81 1.82 -14.33
N ASN A 161 -13.43 2.55 -15.38
CA ASN A 161 -14.01 3.85 -15.75
C ASN A 161 -13.86 4.95 -14.67
N GLY A 162 -12.86 4.87 -13.82
CA GLY A 162 -12.65 5.83 -12.74
C GLY A 162 -13.64 5.72 -11.58
N ALA A 163 -14.39 4.63 -11.48
CA ALA A 163 -15.37 4.43 -10.42
C ALA A 163 -14.66 4.02 -9.12
N GLY A 164 -14.68 4.89 -8.11
CA GLY A 164 -14.25 4.56 -6.75
C GLY A 164 -15.36 3.89 -5.94
N PHE A 165 -15.03 3.53 -4.69
CA PHE A 165 -15.97 2.98 -3.70
C PHE A 165 -15.49 3.29 -2.29
N PHE A 166 -16.39 3.33 -1.32
CA PHE A 166 -16.05 3.29 0.10
C PHE A 166 -16.02 1.85 0.61
N MET A 167 -15.25 1.58 1.65
CA MET A 167 -15.16 0.23 2.24
C MET A 167 -16.49 -0.24 2.85
N ASP A 168 -17.40 0.68 3.18
CA ASP A 168 -18.76 0.38 3.65
C ASP A 168 -19.81 0.35 2.52
N ASP A 169 -19.44 0.54 1.28
CA ASP A 169 -20.27 0.25 0.11
C ASP A 169 -20.33 -1.25 -0.18
N ALA A 170 -21.28 -1.66 -0.99
CA ALA A 170 -21.48 -3.07 -1.33
C ALA A 170 -20.22 -3.79 -1.86
N PRO A 171 -19.37 -3.19 -2.74
CA PRO A 171 -18.11 -3.81 -3.16
C PRO A 171 -17.14 -4.02 -2.01
N GLY A 172 -16.92 -2.98 -1.18
CA GLY A 172 -16.02 -3.05 -0.02
C GLY A 172 -16.46 -4.08 1.01
N LEU A 173 -17.75 -4.09 1.36
CA LEU A 173 -18.31 -5.07 2.29
C LEU A 173 -18.16 -6.51 1.78
N ARG A 174 -18.37 -6.74 0.48
CA ARG A 174 -18.20 -8.07 -0.13
C ARG A 174 -16.74 -8.55 -0.02
N MET A 175 -15.77 -7.66 -0.27
CA MET A 175 -14.35 -7.97 -0.10
C MET A 175 -14.01 -8.30 1.36
N ILE A 176 -14.50 -7.52 2.34
CA ILE A 176 -14.25 -7.76 3.76
C ILE A 176 -14.80 -9.13 4.18
N GLU A 177 -16.02 -9.47 3.79
CA GLU A 177 -16.61 -10.76 4.14
C GLU A 177 -15.83 -11.93 3.50
N GLU A 178 -15.34 -11.77 2.27
CA GLU A 178 -14.52 -12.79 1.64
C GLU A 178 -13.15 -12.93 2.32
N ALA A 179 -12.51 -11.82 2.69
CA ALA A 179 -11.26 -11.83 3.46
C ALA A 179 -11.41 -12.60 4.79
N ARG A 180 -12.55 -12.38 5.49
CA ARG A 180 -12.90 -13.10 6.73
C ARG A 180 -13.12 -14.59 6.48
N ARG A 181 -13.85 -14.94 5.43
CA ARG A 181 -14.10 -16.33 5.04
C ARG A 181 -12.81 -17.09 4.76
N LEU A 182 -11.86 -16.43 4.11
CA LEU A 182 -10.56 -17.00 3.74
C LEU A 182 -9.54 -16.99 4.90
N GLY A 183 -9.84 -16.33 6.00
CA GLY A 183 -8.96 -16.27 7.18
C GLY A 183 -7.80 -15.28 7.07
N VAL A 184 -7.65 -14.53 5.96
CA VAL A 184 -6.67 -13.45 5.80
C VAL A 184 -7.33 -12.13 6.17
N ARG A 185 -7.21 -11.74 7.42
CA ARG A 185 -8.01 -10.67 8.05
C ARG A 185 -7.31 -9.31 8.09
N ASN A 186 -6.18 -9.16 7.43
CA ASN A 186 -5.50 -7.90 7.25
C ASN A 186 -5.89 -7.30 5.90
N ILE A 187 -6.35 -6.06 5.88
CA ILE A 187 -6.71 -5.34 4.66
C ILE A 187 -5.95 -4.03 4.62
N ALA A 188 -5.02 -3.90 3.67
CA ALA A 188 -4.27 -2.70 3.39
C ALA A 188 -5.02 -1.85 2.34
N ILE A 189 -5.38 -0.63 2.71
CA ILE A 189 -6.24 0.24 1.93
C ILE A 189 -5.47 1.50 1.59
N HIS A 190 -5.30 1.78 0.30
CA HIS A 190 -4.78 3.07 -0.14
C HIS A 190 -5.83 4.15 0.11
N LYS A 191 -5.53 5.06 1.02
CA LYS A 191 -6.34 6.22 1.37
C LYS A 191 -5.44 7.45 1.43
N GLY A 192 -5.89 8.53 0.85
CA GLY A 192 -5.03 9.70 0.61
C GLY A 192 -4.26 9.59 -0.70
N LEU A 193 -3.25 10.44 -0.88
CA LEU A 193 -2.45 10.56 -2.11
C LEU A 193 -3.30 10.35 -3.38
N PRO A 194 -4.32 11.17 -3.63
CA PRO A 194 -5.18 11.02 -4.81
C PRO A 194 -4.35 11.24 -6.08
N PHE A 195 -4.53 10.37 -7.07
CA PHE A 195 -3.75 10.39 -8.30
C PHE A 195 -4.61 10.17 -9.54
N GLY A 196 -4.20 10.80 -10.66
CA GLY A 196 -4.82 10.63 -11.96
C GLY A 196 -6.30 11.03 -12.01
N PRO A 197 -7.06 10.50 -12.96
CA PRO A 197 -8.50 10.78 -13.13
C PRO A 197 -9.38 9.99 -12.15
N GLN A 198 -8.80 9.46 -11.09
CA GLN A 198 -9.50 8.62 -10.12
C GLN A 198 -10.32 9.45 -9.13
N SER A 199 -11.26 8.81 -8.46
CA SER A 199 -12.16 9.49 -7.55
C SER A 199 -11.45 10.05 -6.31
N TYR A 200 -11.36 11.37 -6.20
CA TYR A 200 -10.84 12.04 -5.01
C TYR A 200 -11.64 11.71 -3.76
N GLU A 201 -12.98 11.71 -3.86
CA GLU A 201 -13.87 11.45 -2.73
C GLU A 201 -13.54 10.12 -2.05
N HIS A 202 -13.35 9.06 -2.81
CA HIS A 202 -13.07 7.73 -2.29
C HIS A 202 -11.64 7.54 -1.78
N SER A 203 -10.75 8.52 -1.97
CA SER A 203 -9.44 8.53 -1.32
C SER A 203 -9.50 8.98 0.15
N THR A 204 -10.61 9.58 0.60
CA THR A 204 -10.80 10.04 1.98
C THR A 204 -11.04 8.87 2.94
N CYS A 205 -10.81 9.10 4.24
CA CYS A 205 -10.92 8.08 5.29
C CYS A 205 -12.26 8.10 6.03
N VAL A 206 -13.29 8.75 5.50
CA VAL A 206 -14.58 8.94 6.19
C VAL A 206 -15.35 7.66 6.50
N ASP A 207 -15.05 6.58 5.80
CA ASP A 207 -15.67 5.25 5.91
C ASP A 207 -14.98 4.32 6.93
N ILE A 208 -13.71 4.58 7.26
CA ILE A 208 -12.86 3.63 7.98
C ILE A 208 -13.35 3.30 9.38
N GLY A 209 -13.76 4.30 10.15
CA GLY A 209 -14.29 4.06 11.51
C GLY A 209 -15.55 3.18 11.51
N ARG A 210 -16.43 3.34 10.50
CA ARG A 210 -17.66 2.54 10.39
C ARG A 210 -17.37 1.07 10.10
N VAL A 211 -16.46 0.77 9.16
CA VAL A 211 -16.09 -0.63 8.87
C VAL A 211 -15.29 -1.25 9.99
N ALA A 212 -14.39 -0.51 10.63
CA ALA A 212 -13.62 -1.00 11.76
C ALA A 212 -14.51 -1.39 12.95
N LYS A 213 -15.53 -0.57 13.26
CA LYS A 213 -16.52 -0.87 14.28
C LYS A 213 -17.37 -2.09 13.92
N ARG A 214 -17.75 -2.23 12.66
CA ARG A 214 -18.58 -3.35 12.17
C ARG A 214 -17.82 -4.68 12.15
N TYR A 215 -16.51 -4.64 11.88
CA TYR A 215 -15.66 -5.82 11.71
C TYR A 215 -14.46 -5.78 12.67
N PRO A 216 -14.69 -5.95 13.98
CA PRO A 216 -13.63 -5.85 14.99
C PRO A 216 -12.59 -6.97 14.91
N ASP A 217 -12.86 -8.01 14.12
CA ASP A 217 -11.97 -9.13 13.86
C ASP A 217 -11.12 -8.98 12.58
N VAL A 218 -11.21 -7.82 11.90
CA VAL A 218 -10.43 -7.45 10.71
C VAL A 218 -9.52 -6.28 11.04
N ASN A 219 -8.26 -6.35 10.65
CA ASN A 219 -7.31 -5.25 10.78
C ASN A 219 -7.31 -4.42 9.49
N PHE A 220 -7.47 -3.12 9.64
CA PHE A 220 -7.45 -2.15 8.55
C PHE A 220 -6.16 -1.34 8.61
N LEU A 221 -5.29 -1.51 7.62
CA LEU A 221 -4.04 -0.78 7.46
C LEU A 221 -4.28 0.35 6.47
N ILE A 222 -4.26 1.58 6.96
CA ILE A 222 -4.62 2.77 6.18
C ILE A 222 -3.35 3.38 5.63
N TYR A 223 -3.03 3.04 4.40
CA TYR A 223 -1.85 3.52 3.71
C TYR A 223 -1.98 5.00 3.40
N HIS A 224 -0.91 5.75 3.70
CA HIS A 224 -0.82 7.21 3.62
C HIS A 224 -1.77 7.94 4.59
N SER A 225 -2.46 7.25 5.49
CA SER A 225 -3.31 7.82 6.56
C SER A 225 -4.33 8.87 6.11
N GLY A 226 -4.68 8.91 4.82
CA GLY A 226 -5.55 9.93 4.24
C GLY A 226 -4.83 11.21 3.79
N PHE A 227 -3.50 11.29 3.91
CA PHE A 227 -2.70 12.46 3.53
C PHE A 227 -2.99 12.94 2.10
N VAL A 228 -3.06 14.25 1.91
CA VAL A 228 -3.31 14.88 0.62
C VAL A 228 -2.16 15.82 0.27
N THR A 229 -1.42 15.47 -0.79
CA THR A 229 -0.31 16.27 -1.30
C THR A 229 -0.76 17.71 -1.60
N GLY A 230 0.03 18.68 -1.13
CA GLY A 230 -0.24 20.11 -1.35
C GLY A 230 -1.28 20.73 -0.39
N LYS A 231 -1.84 19.92 0.51
CA LYS A 231 -2.66 20.40 1.63
C LYS A 231 -1.85 20.22 2.91
N GLY A 232 -1.46 21.33 3.56
CA GLY A 232 -0.75 21.25 4.83
C GLY A 232 -1.56 20.52 5.88
N GLU A 233 -0.93 19.63 6.61
CA GLU A 233 -1.46 19.07 7.85
C GLU A 233 -1.06 19.96 9.03
N GLY A 234 -1.84 19.96 10.08
CA GLY A 234 -1.63 20.83 11.25
C GLY A 234 -2.29 20.29 12.51
N ALA A 235 -2.67 21.19 13.41
CA ALA A 235 -3.47 20.79 14.56
C ALA A 235 -4.82 20.22 14.09
N TYR A 236 -5.29 19.16 14.77
CA TYR A 236 -6.55 18.49 14.42
C TYR A 236 -7.73 19.47 14.29
N ASP A 237 -8.39 19.45 13.14
CA ASP A 237 -9.63 20.20 12.88
C ASP A 237 -10.79 19.23 12.53
N PRO A 238 -11.79 19.10 13.44
CA PRO A 238 -12.92 18.20 13.21
C PRO A 238 -13.84 18.62 12.05
N LYS A 239 -13.63 19.79 11.46
CA LYS A 239 -14.39 20.28 10.30
C LYS A 239 -13.78 19.86 8.97
N ARG A 240 -12.55 19.41 8.98
CA ARG A 240 -11.92 18.88 7.75
C ARG A 240 -12.48 17.51 7.42
N THR A 241 -12.84 17.33 6.15
CA THR A 241 -13.44 16.09 5.61
C THR A 241 -12.45 15.29 4.75
N ASP A 242 -11.20 15.74 4.68
CA ASP A 242 -10.09 15.08 4.00
C ASP A 242 -8.81 15.11 4.88
N GLY A 243 -7.73 14.56 4.36
CA GLY A 243 -6.46 14.49 5.09
C GLY A 243 -6.51 13.53 6.29
N ILE A 244 -5.51 13.66 7.14
CA ILE A 244 -5.40 12.86 8.37
C ILE A 244 -6.55 13.18 9.35
N ASP A 245 -7.06 14.41 9.34
CA ASP A 245 -8.19 14.82 10.17
C ASP A 245 -9.45 14.02 9.90
N ALA A 246 -9.72 13.68 8.63
CA ALA A 246 -10.85 12.82 8.27
C ALA A 246 -10.72 11.41 8.87
N LEU A 247 -9.50 10.84 8.89
CA LEU A 247 -9.25 9.56 9.56
C LEU A 247 -9.49 9.67 11.06
N ILE A 248 -8.91 10.67 11.73
CA ILE A 248 -9.07 10.87 13.17
C ILE A 248 -10.54 11.06 13.55
N THR A 249 -11.28 11.88 12.79
CA THR A 249 -12.71 12.10 12.99
C THR A 249 -13.50 10.81 12.83
N SER A 250 -13.25 10.07 11.74
CA SER A 250 -13.93 8.79 11.46
C SER A 250 -13.73 7.78 12.61
N LEU A 251 -12.50 7.69 13.14
CA LEU A 251 -12.19 6.78 14.25
C LEU A 251 -12.87 7.22 15.56
N ARG A 252 -12.80 8.51 15.91
CA ARG A 252 -13.41 9.08 17.12
C ARG A 252 -14.92 8.89 17.15
N ASP A 253 -15.58 9.21 16.04
CA ASP A 253 -17.04 9.09 15.91
C ASP A 253 -17.55 7.66 16.05
N ASN A 254 -16.69 6.68 15.76
CA ASN A 254 -17.01 5.27 15.87
C ASN A 254 -16.43 4.57 17.13
N GLY A 255 -15.74 5.33 18.00
CA GLY A 255 -15.19 4.80 19.24
C GLY A 255 -13.96 3.90 19.06
N ILE A 256 -13.24 4.05 17.94
CA ILE A 256 -11.98 3.34 17.68
C ILE A 256 -10.83 4.16 18.27
N GLY A 257 -10.10 3.57 19.19
CA GLY A 257 -8.99 4.21 19.89
C GLY A 257 -7.75 3.31 19.95
N LYS A 258 -6.84 3.63 20.88
CA LYS A 258 -5.61 2.85 21.11
C LYS A 258 -5.95 1.37 21.39
N GLY A 259 -5.29 0.49 20.67
CA GLY A 259 -5.54 -0.95 20.73
C GLY A 259 -6.74 -1.42 19.90
N GLY A 260 -7.33 -0.53 19.09
CA GLY A 260 -8.31 -0.90 18.08
C GLY A 260 -7.67 -1.62 16.88
N ASN A 261 -8.48 -1.86 15.87
CA ASN A 261 -8.14 -2.64 14.67
C ASN A 261 -7.82 -1.78 13.44
N VAL A 262 -7.44 -0.52 13.65
CA VAL A 262 -7.02 0.40 12.57
C VAL A 262 -5.58 0.85 12.82
N TYR A 263 -4.77 0.75 11.80
CA TYR A 263 -3.35 1.10 11.80
C TYR A 263 -3.09 2.12 10.71
N ALA A 264 -2.66 3.32 11.09
CA ALA A 264 -2.30 4.39 10.18
C ALA A 264 -0.85 4.23 9.74
N GLU A 265 -0.62 4.21 8.44
CA GLU A 265 0.70 4.09 7.84
C GLU A 265 1.13 5.48 7.30
N LEU A 266 2.40 5.85 7.47
CA LEU A 266 2.93 7.18 7.18
C LEU A 266 3.80 7.24 5.92
N GLY A 267 3.92 6.14 5.17
CA GLY A 267 4.74 6.10 3.95
C GLY A 267 4.29 7.12 2.91
N SER A 268 5.28 7.79 2.30
CA SER A 268 5.07 8.84 1.29
C SER A 268 4.30 10.06 1.78
N THR A 269 4.36 10.35 3.07
CA THR A 269 3.70 11.55 3.66
C THR A 269 4.67 12.69 3.93
#